data_a7fb22eb3f3171f32d803b0412550885
#
_entry.id   a7fb22eb3f3171f32d803b0412550885
#
_cell.length_a   1.000
_cell.length_b   1.000
_cell.length_c   1.000
_cell.angle_alpha   90.00
_cell.angle_beta   90.00
_cell.angle_gamma   90.00
#
_symmetry.space_group_name_H-M   'P 1'
#
loop_
_entity.id
_entity.type
_entity.pdbx_description
1 polymer ?
#
loop_
_entity_poly.entity_id
_entity_poly.type
_entity_poly.pdbx_seq_one_letter_code
_entity_poly.pdbx_strand_id
1 'polypeptide(L)'
;MPFSLIRCPVSALCAALILALSLTDIGRCASPEKAPSPSPVVRYALPFDVLQKPYVFAGETIPLQRSDVRYRITAQINFLLLDARSVLIEWLKLHESRGWLLKQLLEKEGVPDEFALFAAVLPGMVKGNQKVSYAGLWFLDKPCQKDEGVEMEDDAWRDDRMDIQLATRCFASRIKSLRSQVKGEGWLMAAAAYVGGAAAIKDAQIKWDSTSFWDIPLPLATEQLIARWIALTIINAHRQFYDINIPRQAPLVFEQLVGIRLTRDLSIGQIAQFLGLPAREVLAINPKIKANNPIFPAKVGTRIVTHTIQTPKGKGALLMEKLRQAGYLMENQAGK
;
A
#
# COMPACT_ATOMS: atom_id res chain seq x y z
N MET A 1 -17.84 -4.83 66.11
CA MET A 1 -19.08 -4.70 66.87
C MET A 1 -20.21 -4.49 65.93
N PRO A 2 -21.45 -4.92 66.29
CA PRO A 2 -21.87 -6.29 65.91
C PRO A 2 -23.11 -6.30 65.03
N PHE A 3 -23.34 -7.43 64.37
CA PHE A 3 -24.55 -8.23 64.22
C PHE A 3 -25.92 -7.59 64.16
N SER A 4 -26.69 -7.90 63.14
CA SER A 4 -27.94 -8.60 63.46
C SER A 4 -28.56 -9.29 62.18
N LEU A 5 -28.69 -10.55 62.33
CA LEU A 5 -29.53 -11.50 61.59
C LEU A 5 -30.97 -11.31 61.99
N ILE A 6 -31.91 -11.41 61.04
CA ILE A 6 -33.28 -11.83 61.32
C ILE A 6 -33.72 -12.92 60.34
N ARG A 7 -34.15 -14.02 60.93
CA ARG A 7 -34.68 -15.23 60.33
C ARG A 7 -36.17 -15.13 60.06
N CYS A 8 -36.60 -15.87 59.02
CA CYS A 8 -37.81 -16.62 58.73
C CYS A 8 -39.10 -16.43 59.57
N PRO A 9 -40.30 -16.80 59.08
CA PRO A 9 -40.60 -18.21 58.99
C PRO A 9 -41.50 -18.68 57.80
N VAL A 10 -41.45 -19.96 57.65
CA VAL A 10 -42.23 -20.94 56.87
C VAL A 10 -43.70 -20.95 57.28
N SER A 11 -44.64 -21.13 56.33
CA SER A 11 -45.84 -21.92 56.55
C SER A 11 -46.32 -22.49 55.20
N ALA A 12 -46.44 -23.77 55.21
CA ALA A 12 -47.07 -24.61 54.22
C ALA A 12 -48.60 -24.52 54.26
N LEU A 13 -49.25 -24.72 53.12
CA LEU A 13 -50.47 -25.52 53.06
C LEU A 13 -50.75 -26.02 51.64
N CYS A 14 -50.98 -27.35 51.62
CA CYS A 14 -51.46 -28.19 50.55
C CYS A 14 -52.81 -27.75 49.97
N ALA A 15 -53.05 -28.02 48.72
CA ALA A 15 -54.18 -28.90 48.33
C ALA A 15 -54.20 -29.08 46.80
N ALA A 16 -54.34 -30.32 46.44
CA ALA A 16 -54.48 -30.90 45.12
C ALA A 16 -55.71 -30.39 44.37
N LEU A 17 -55.64 -30.30 43.06
CA LEU A 17 -56.75 -30.66 42.18
C LEU A 17 -56.25 -31.24 40.85
N ILE A 18 -56.94 -32.30 40.48
CA ILE A 18 -56.70 -33.35 39.51
C ILE A 18 -57.18 -32.92 38.10
N LEU A 19 -56.44 -33.35 37.08
CA LEU A 19 -56.85 -33.75 35.71
C LEU A 19 -57.67 -32.82 34.85
N ALA A 20 -57.04 -32.36 33.74
CA ALA A 20 -57.65 -32.44 32.42
C ALA A 20 -56.57 -32.66 31.37
N LEU A 21 -56.54 -33.87 30.82
CA LEU A 21 -55.81 -34.21 29.59
C LEU A 21 -56.42 -33.43 28.43
N SER A 22 -55.59 -32.69 27.73
CA SER A 22 -55.80 -32.43 26.32
C SER A 22 -54.50 -32.66 25.56
N LEU A 23 -54.49 -33.78 24.90
CA LEU A 23 -53.53 -34.14 23.85
C LEU A 23 -53.73 -33.18 22.68
N THR A 24 -52.75 -32.30 22.45
CA THR A 24 -52.43 -31.77 21.14
C THR A 24 -50.97 -31.27 21.17
N ASP A 25 -50.05 -32.20 21.26
CA ASP A 25 -48.67 -31.93 20.95
C ASP A 25 -48.43 -32.33 19.49
N ILE A 26 -48.79 -31.46 18.58
CA ILE A 26 -48.39 -31.54 17.19
C ILE A 26 -46.91 -31.16 17.18
N GLY A 27 -46.08 -32.18 16.86
CA GLY A 27 -44.64 -32.07 16.77
C GLY A 27 -44.17 -30.82 16.02
N ARG A 28 -43.63 -29.88 16.76
CA ARG A 28 -42.67 -28.91 16.17
C ARG A 28 -41.44 -29.69 15.77
N CYS A 29 -41.35 -30.04 14.48
CA CYS A 29 -40.06 -30.35 13.86
C CYS A 29 -39.12 -29.17 14.18
N ALA A 30 -38.24 -29.36 15.13
CA ALA A 30 -37.09 -28.52 15.30
C ALA A 30 -36.35 -28.56 13.96
N SER A 31 -36.29 -27.43 13.26
CA SER A 31 -35.42 -27.28 12.12
C SER A 31 -34.01 -27.73 12.55
N PRO A 32 -33.32 -28.55 11.76
CA PRO A 32 -31.99 -28.99 12.14
C PRO A 32 -31.15 -27.73 12.37
N GLU A 33 -30.70 -27.54 13.61
CA GLU A 33 -29.76 -26.50 13.98
C GLU A 33 -28.57 -26.63 13.04
N LYS A 34 -28.41 -25.63 12.20
CA LYS A 34 -27.33 -25.63 11.20
C LYS A 34 -26.03 -25.79 11.98
N ALA A 35 -25.40 -26.98 11.82
CA ALA A 35 -24.13 -27.24 12.47
C ALA A 35 -23.22 -25.99 12.35
N PRO A 36 -22.60 -25.54 13.44
CA PRO A 36 -21.73 -24.37 13.38
C PRO A 36 -20.74 -24.59 12.26
N SER A 37 -20.70 -23.65 11.31
CA SER A 37 -19.70 -23.68 10.23
C SER A 37 -18.34 -23.84 10.89
N PRO A 38 -17.48 -24.77 10.43
CA PRO A 38 -16.17 -24.95 11.04
C PRO A 38 -15.48 -23.62 11.08
N SER A 39 -14.99 -23.24 12.25
CA SER A 39 -14.22 -22.00 12.42
C SER A 39 -13.13 -21.99 11.37
N PRO A 40 -12.90 -20.85 10.67
CA PRO A 40 -11.89 -20.78 9.64
C PRO A 40 -10.54 -21.18 10.23
N VAL A 41 -9.94 -22.24 9.70
CA VAL A 41 -8.60 -22.67 10.12
C VAL A 41 -7.62 -21.68 9.54
N VAL A 42 -7.18 -20.72 10.34
CA VAL A 42 -6.12 -19.80 9.94
C VAL A 42 -4.82 -20.57 9.73
N ARG A 43 -4.32 -20.54 8.53
CA ARG A 43 -3.12 -21.27 8.14
C ARG A 43 -1.92 -20.32 8.18
N TYR A 44 -0.92 -20.67 8.96
CA TYR A 44 0.30 -19.87 9.15
C TYR A 44 1.52 -20.43 8.40
N ALA A 45 1.32 -21.47 7.61
CA ALA A 45 2.35 -22.13 6.82
C ALA A 45 2.41 -21.57 5.39
N LEU A 46 3.47 -21.93 4.68
CA LEU A 46 3.53 -21.69 3.23
C LEU A 46 2.54 -22.61 2.50
N PRO A 47 1.87 -22.10 1.45
CA PRO A 47 1.01 -22.91 0.60
C PRO A 47 1.80 -24.06 -0.04
N PHE A 48 1.12 -25.20 -0.25
CA PHE A 48 1.76 -26.42 -0.74
C PHE A 48 2.38 -26.26 -2.13
N ASP A 49 1.70 -25.54 -3.04
CA ASP A 49 2.19 -25.27 -4.38
C ASP A 49 3.45 -24.38 -4.40
N VAL A 50 3.60 -23.49 -3.41
CA VAL A 50 4.81 -22.67 -3.21
C VAL A 50 6.00 -23.53 -2.79
N LEU A 51 5.75 -24.66 -2.10
CA LEU A 51 6.80 -25.58 -1.64
C LEU A 51 7.18 -26.65 -2.67
N GLN A 52 6.29 -26.99 -3.59
CA GLN A 52 6.50 -28.10 -4.54
C GLN A 52 7.34 -27.72 -5.75
N LYS A 53 7.39 -26.45 -6.12
CA LYS A 53 8.10 -25.97 -7.31
C LYS A 53 9.14 -24.93 -6.90
N PRO A 54 10.18 -24.72 -7.73
CA PRO A 54 11.05 -23.57 -7.53
C PRO A 54 10.20 -22.28 -7.49
N TYR A 55 10.21 -21.60 -6.35
CA TYR A 55 9.47 -20.33 -6.20
C TYR A 55 10.34 -19.20 -6.76
N VAL A 56 9.92 -18.64 -7.89
CA VAL A 56 10.57 -17.50 -8.53
C VAL A 56 9.92 -16.22 -8.06
N PHE A 57 10.73 -15.27 -7.65
CA PHE A 57 10.31 -13.97 -7.16
C PHE A 57 11.24 -12.88 -7.72
N ALA A 58 10.67 -11.89 -8.38
CA ALA A 58 11.42 -10.82 -9.06
C ALA A 58 12.57 -11.37 -9.95
N GLY A 59 12.31 -12.46 -10.65
CA GLY A 59 13.30 -13.12 -11.51
C GLY A 59 14.35 -13.97 -10.81
N GLU A 60 14.30 -14.11 -9.47
CA GLU A 60 15.23 -14.92 -8.68
C GLU A 60 14.55 -16.15 -8.08
N THR A 61 15.24 -17.28 -8.05
CA THR A 61 14.75 -18.48 -7.36
C THR A 61 15.00 -18.34 -5.86
N ILE A 62 13.93 -18.35 -5.07
CA ILE A 62 14.00 -18.33 -3.61
C ILE A 62 14.26 -19.77 -3.11
N PRO A 63 15.35 -20.00 -2.35
CA PRO A 63 15.74 -21.35 -1.93
C PRO A 63 14.89 -21.84 -0.73
N LEU A 64 13.59 -22.09 -0.96
CA LEU A 64 12.64 -22.51 0.08
C LEU A 64 12.92 -23.92 0.64
N GLN A 65 13.81 -24.69 0.01
CA GLN A 65 14.31 -25.97 0.54
C GLN A 65 15.18 -25.76 1.79
N ARG A 66 15.84 -24.61 1.89
CA ARG A 66 16.61 -24.22 3.06
C ARG A 66 15.69 -23.87 4.22
N SER A 67 15.90 -24.49 5.36
CA SER A 67 15.07 -24.29 6.56
C SER A 67 15.15 -22.86 7.10
N ASP A 68 16.33 -22.23 7.04
CA ASP A 68 16.55 -20.85 7.49
C ASP A 68 15.81 -19.82 6.61
N VAL A 69 15.81 -19.99 5.29
CA VAL A 69 15.07 -19.13 4.36
C VAL A 69 13.57 -19.28 4.56
N ARG A 70 13.10 -20.53 4.63
CA ARG A 70 11.70 -20.84 4.91
C ARG A 70 11.25 -20.25 6.23
N TYR A 71 12.05 -20.37 7.30
CA TYR A 71 11.78 -19.78 8.59
C TYR A 71 11.63 -18.25 8.52
N ARG A 72 12.57 -17.54 7.88
CA ARG A 72 12.52 -16.08 7.74
C ARG A 72 11.23 -15.61 7.06
N ILE A 73 10.81 -16.26 5.97
CA ILE A 73 9.59 -15.92 5.24
C ILE A 73 8.35 -16.27 6.05
N THR A 74 8.29 -17.46 6.66
CA THR A 74 7.15 -17.89 7.49
C THR A 74 6.98 -17.00 8.72
N ALA A 75 8.08 -16.56 9.35
CA ALA A 75 8.04 -15.62 10.46
C ALA A 75 7.37 -14.28 10.05
N GLN A 76 7.62 -13.79 8.83
CA GLN A 76 6.96 -12.59 8.33
C GLN A 76 5.50 -12.84 7.92
N ILE A 77 5.16 -14.02 7.42
CA ILE A 77 3.76 -14.43 7.22
C ILE A 77 3.01 -14.38 8.55
N ASN A 78 3.58 -14.98 9.60
CA ASN A 78 2.97 -14.98 10.93
C ASN A 78 2.83 -13.58 11.50
N PHE A 79 3.88 -12.75 11.40
CA PHE A 79 3.83 -11.36 11.80
C PHE A 79 2.67 -10.60 11.11
N LEU A 80 2.53 -10.74 9.79
CA LEU A 80 1.48 -10.06 9.02
C LEU A 80 0.08 -10.57 9.38
N LEU A 81 -0.08 -11.86 9.62
CA LEU A 81 -1.38 -12.47 9.90
C LEU A 81 -1.84 -12.30 11.35
N LEU A 82 -0.90 -12.24 12.31
CA LEU A 82 -1.20 -12.19 13.74
C LEU A 82 -1.02 -10.79 14.31
N ASP A 83 0.19 -10.24 14.18
CA ASP A 83 0.58 -9.01 14.88
C ASP A 83 0.22 -7.74 14.11
N ALA A 84 0.24 -7.81 12.77
CA ALA A 84 0.05 -6.67 11.89
C ALA A 84 -1.13 -6.85 10.90
N ARG A 85 -2.17 -7.62 11.27
CA ARG A 85 -3.29 -7.96 10.37
C ARG A 85 -4.03 -6.72 9.85
N SER A 86 -4.24 -5.70 10.65
CA SER A 86 -4.88 -4.46 10.21
C SER A 86 -4.03 -3.74 9.15
N VAL A 87 -2.73 -3.69 9.34
CA VAL A 87 -1.78 -3.10 8.38
C VAL A 87 -1.75 -3.91 7.09
N LEU A 88 -1.72 -5.24 7.17
CA LEU A 88 -1.82 -6.13 6.02
C LEU A 88 -3.09 -5.85 5.20
N ILE A 89 -4.24 -5.73 5.84
CA ILE A 89 -5.52 -5.44 5.18
C ILE A 89 -5.47 -4.08 4.45
N GLU A 90 -4.93 -3.04 5.10
CA GLU A 90 -4.78 -1.72 4.46
C GLU A 90 -3.81 -1.77 3.26
N TRP A 91 -2.70 -2.47 3.37
CA TRP A 91 -1.76 -2.65 2.26
C TRP A 91 -2.41 -3.37 1.07
N LEU A 92 -3.18 -4.42 1.34
CA LEU A 92 -3.88 -5.15 0.29
C LEU A 92 -4.98 -4.32 -0.36
N LYS A 93 -5.72 -3.50 0.39
CA LYS A 93 -6.69 -2.53 -0.16
C LYS A 93 -6.02 -1.51 -1.06
N LEU A 94 -4.89 -0.95 -0.64
CA LEU A 94 -4.10 -0.02 -1.45
C LEU A 94 -3.60 -0.69 -2.74
N HIS A 95 -3.16 -1.94 -2.65
CA HIS A 95 -2.75 -2.73 -3.81
C HIS A 95 -3.93 -3.02 -4.76
N GLU A 96 -5.13 -3.32 -4.24
CA GLU A 96 -6.33 -3.47 -5.06
C GLU A 96 -6.65 -2.21 -5.88
N SER A 97 -6.49 -1.03 -5.28
CA SER A 97 -6.83 0.23 -5.94
C SER A 97 -5.74 0.75 -6.89
N ARG A 98 -4.46 0.51 -6.60
CA ARG A 98 -3.32 1.14 -7.29
C ARG A 98 -2.35 0.15 -7.93
N GLY A 99 -2.40 -1.12 -7.55
CA GLY A 99 -1.42 -2.13 -7.97
C GLY A 99 -1.35 -2.31 -9.49
N TRP A 100 -2.49 -2.25 -10.19
CA TRP A 100 -2.53 -2.33 -11.64
C TRP A 100 -1.74 -1.19 -12.31
N LEU A 101 -1.90 0.05 -11.81
CA LEU A 101 -1.18 1.21 -12.32
C LEU A 101 0.32 1.11 -12.03
N LEU A 102 0.67 0.69 -10.81
CA LEU A 102 2.07 0.50 -10.42
C LEU A 102 2.74 -0.56 -11.26
N LYS A 103 2.09 -1.69 -11.50
CA LYS A 103 2.62 -2.76 -12.38
C LYS A 103 2.92 -2.24 -13.78
N GLN A 104 1.99 -1.52 -14.40
CA GLN A 104 2.20 -0.91 -15.71
C GLN A 104 3.37 0.09 -15.74
N LEU A 105 3.50 0.92 -14.68
CA LEU A 105 4.58 1.89 -14.59
C LEU A 105 5.94 1.20 -14.39
N LEU A 106 6.00 0.17 -13.54
CA LEU A 106 7.22 -0.62 -13.29
C LEU A 106 7.65 -1.39 -14.53
N GLU A 107 6.71 -2.06 -15.21
CA GLU A 107 6.95 -2.78 -16.47
C GLU A 107 7.54 -1.86 -17.55
N LYS A 108 6.94 -0.67 -17.72
CA LYS A 108 7.45 0.36 -18.64
C LYS A 108 8.89 0.77 -18.34
N GLU A 109 9.26 0.76 -17.07
CA GLU A 109 10.60 1.10 -16.61
C GLU A 109 11.54 -0.13 -16.55
N GLY A 110 11.09 -1.33 -16.90
CA GLY A 110 11.89 -2.56 -16.85
C GLY A 110 12.22 -3.03 -15.44
N VAL A 111 11.34 -2.77 -14.48
CA VAL A 111 11.42 -3.23 -13.08
C VAL A 111 10.34 -4.28 -12.84
N PRO A 112 10.64 -5.40 -12.14
CA PRO A 112 9.66 -6.45 -11.85
C PRO A 112 8.40 -5.93 -11.18
N ASP A 113 7.25 -6.49 -11.56
CA ASP A 113 5.94 -6.03 -11.08
C ASP A 113 5.68 -6.35 -9.60
N GLU A 114 6.43 -7.30 -9.01
CA GLU A 114 6.42 -7.60 -7.58
C GLU A 114 6.77 -6.37 -6.73
N PHE A 115 7.56 -5.44 -7.27
CA PHE A 115 7.84 -4.17 -6.60
C PHE A 115 6.58 -3.33 -6.32
N ALA A 116 5.46 -3.58 -6.99
CA ALA A 116 4.19 -2.93 -6.63
C ALA A 116 3.78 -3.19 -5.17
N LEU A 117 4.13 -4.36 -4.61
CA LEU A 117 3.93 -4.69 -3.20
C LEU A 117 5.10 -4.25 -2.31
N PHE A 118 6.30 -4.05 -2.87
CA PHE A 118 7.44 -3.49 -2.13
C PHE A 118 7.12 -2.10 -1.57
N ALA A 119 6.46 -1.27 -2.36
CA ALA A 119 6.00 0.06 -1.92
C ALA A 119 5.16 0.03 -0.63
N ALA A 120 4.40 -1.05 -0.40
CA ALA A 120 3.57 -1.19 0.79
C ALA A 120 4.39 -1.46 2.06
N VAL A 121 5.52 -2.18 1.96
CA VAL A 121 6.36 -2.53 3.11
C VAL A 121 7.37 -1.45 3.49
N LEU A 122 7.67 -0.51 2.57
CA LEU A 122 8.65 0.57 2.79
C LEU A 122 8.35 1.47 4.01
N PRO A 123 7.09 1.86 4.33
CA PRO A 123 6.81 2.67 5.51
C PRO A 123 7.24 2.02 6.84
N GLY A 124 7.43 0.70 6.85
CA GLY A 124 8.00 -0.01 8.01
C GLY A 124 9.47 0.28 8.29
N MET A 125 10.15 1.03 7.39
CA MET A 125 11.55 1.44 7.55
C MET A 125 11.76 2.65 8.46
N VAL A 126 10.72 3.34 8.92
CA VAL A 126 10.87 4.58 9.68
C VAL A 126 11.66 4.32 10.95
N LYS A 127 12.93 4.66 10.90
CA LYS A 127 13.80 4.73 12.08
C LYS A 127 13.49 6.03 12.79
N GLY A 128 13.02 5.95 14.04
CA GLY A 128 12.93 7.11 14.91
C GLY A 128 14.26 7.90 14.90
N ASN A 129 14.19 9.22 14.96
CA ASN A 129 15.32 10.16 14.95
C ASN A 129 15.98 10.50 13.60
N GLN A 130 15.34 10.32 12.48
CA GLN A 130 15.93 10.79 11.23
C GLN A 130 15.50 12.23 10.92
N LYS A 131 16.50 13.10 10.70
CA LYS A 131 16.32 14.47 10.15
C LYS A 131 15.88 14.49 8.68
N VAL A 132 15.70 13.32 8.06
CA VAL A 132 15.35 13.14 6.66
C VAL A 132 13.83 12.95 6.53
N SER A 133 13.19 13.82 5.74
CA SER A 133 11.78 13.72 5.42
C SER A 133 11.57 12.80 4.24
N TYR A 134 11.19 11.56 4.49
CA TYR A 134 10.75 10.64 3.45
C TYR A 134 9.34 10.99 2.98
N ALA A 135 9.10 10.89 1.68
CA ALA A 135 7.81 11.21 1.10
C ALA A 135 7.40 10.24 -0.01
N GLY A 136 6.09 10.16 -0.22
CA GLY A 136 5.47 9.40 -1.30
C GLY A 136 5.52 7.90 -1.11
N LEU A 137 4.98 7.21 -2.12
CA LEU A 137 4.80 5.76 -2.13
C LEU A 137 6.12 4.96 -2.01
N TRP A 138 7.18 5.51 -2.59
CA TRP A 138 8.50 4.88 -2.65
C TRP A 138 9.44 5.32 -1.53
N PHE A 139 8.93 6.08 -0.57
CA PHE A 139 9.73 6.51 0.57
C PHE A 139 11.02 7.24 0.15
N LEU A 140 10.87 8.17 -0.79
CA LEU A 140 12.00 8.92 -1.34
C LEU A 140 12.48 9.94 -0.30
N ASP A 141 13.77 9.92 0.00
CA ASP A 141 14.44 10.85 0.91
C ASP A 141 14.56 12.27 0.33
N LYS A 142 14.73 12.34 -0.98
CA LYS A 142 14.84 13.58 -1.75
C LYS A 142 14.26 13.40 -3.16
N PRO A 143 13.81 14.48 -3.81
CA PRO A 143 13.45 14.46 -5.22
C PRO A 143 14.59 13.94 -6.09
N CYS A 144 14.26 13.21 -7.15
CA CYS A 144 15.23 12.86 -8.18
C CYS A 144 15.66 14.08 -8.97
N GLN A 145 16.91 14.09 -9.39
CA GLN A 145 17.49 15.12 -10.23
C GLN A 145 17.52 14.69 -11.70
N LYS A 146 17.82 15.64 -12.59
CA LYS A 146 17.83 15.40 -14.04
C LYS A 146 18.80 14.30 -14.47
N ASP A 147 19.92 14.15 -13.79
CA ASP A 147 20.91 13.08 -14.01
C ASP A 147 20.38 11.69 -13.63
N GLU A 148 19.36 11.61 -12.78
CA GLU A 148 18.63 10.38 -12.47
C GLU A 148 17.49 10.10 -13.51
N GLY A 149 17.41 10.88 -14.60
CA GLY A 149 16.43 10.71 -15.67
C GLY A 149 15.02 11.24 -15.38
N VAL A 150 14.80 11.82 -14.21
CA VAL A 150 13.51 12.39 -13.77
C VAL A 150 13.78 13.65 -12.98
N GLU A 151 13.36 14.80 -13.49
CA GLU A 151 13.45 16.04 -12.74
C GLU A 151 12.22 16.22 -11.86
N MET A 152 12.43 16.32 -10.55
CA MET A 152 11.39 16.47 -9.54
C MET A 152 11.70 17.67 -8.65
N GLU A 153 10.65 18.32 -8.17
CA GLU A 153 10.76 19.47 -7.27
C GLU A 153 10.00 19.23 -5.96
N ASP A 154 10.53 19.82 -4.88
CA ASP A 154 9.86 19.94 -3.58
C ASP A 154 9.95 21.42 -3.20
N ASP A 155 8.87 22.16 -3.45
CA ASP A 155 8.80 23.61 -3.25
C ASP A 155 7.58 24.01 -2.38
N ALA A 156 7.27 25.31 -2.36
CA ALA A 156 6.23 25.84 -1.48
C ALA A 156 4.81 25.30 -1.74
N TRP A 157 4.52 24.82 -2.96
CA TRP A 157 3.18 24.43 -3.38
C TRP A 157 3.07 22.96 -3.79
N ARG A 158 4.19 22.29 -4.13
CA ARG A 158 4.21 20.88 -4.55
C ARG A 158 5.35 20.09 -3.93
N ASP A 159 5.15 18.79 -3.88
CA ASP A 159 6.17 17.77 -3.62
C ASP A 159 5.99 16.64 -4.65
N ASP A 160 6.85 16.61 -5.66
CA ASP A 160 6.73 15.66 -6.77
C ASP A 160 7.00 14.21 -6.34
N ARG A 161 7.56 13.97 -5.13
CA ARG A 161 7.67 12.62 -4.54
C ARG A 161 6.30 11.99 -4.25
N MET A 162 5.25 12.81 -4.15
CA MET A 162 3.87 12.37 -3.98
C MET A 162 3.18 12.00 -5.29
N ASP A 163 3.74 12.38 -6.46
CA ASP A 163 3.19 12.02 -7.78
C ASP A 163 3.56 10.56 -8.09
N ILE A 164 2.55 9.70 -8.25
CA ILE A 164 2.74 8.25 -8.43
C ILE A 164 3.60 7.91 -9.66
N GLN A 165 3.48 8.68 -10.74
CA GLN A 165 4.21 8.41 -11.98
C GLN A 165 5.66 8.89 -11.89
N LEU A 166 5.87 10.13 -11.45
CA LEU A 166 7.22 10.70 -11.26
C LEU A 166 7.99 9.90 -10.20
N ALA A 167 7.36 9.63 -9.06
CA ALA A 167 7.97 8.87 -7.98
C ALA A 167 8.33 7.43 -8.41
N THR A 168 7.49 6.76 -9.21
CA THR A 168 7.80 5.41 -9.71
C THR A 168 8.96 5.43 -10.70
N ARG A 169 9.05 6.42 -11.58
CA ARG A 169 10.20 6.58 -12.48
C ARG A 169 11.49 6.85 -11.70
N CYS A 170 11.43 7.73 -10.71
CA CYS A 170 12.54 8.02 -9.81
C CYS A 170 13.01 6.75 -9.07
N PHE A 171 12.08 6.01 -8.48
CA PHE A 171 12.36 4.73 -7.83
C PHE A 171 13.01 3.75 -8.81
N ALA A 172 12.44 3.59 -10.01
CA ALA A 172 12.95 2.68 -11.03
C ALA A 172 14.39 3.03 -11.47
N SER A 173 14.70 4.30 -11.62
CA SER A 173 16.06 4.75 -11.90
C SER A 173 17.03 4.37 -10.75
N ARG A 174 16.65 4.69 -9.52
CA ARG A 174 17.47 4.42 -8.33
C ARG A 174 17.67 2.93 -8.08
N ILE A 175 16.62 2.11 -8.20
CA ILE A 175 16.74 0.67 -7.95
C ILE A 175 17.60 -0.02 -9.02
N LYS A 176 17.51 0.40 -10.28
CA LYS A 176 18.39 -0.07 -11.37
C LYS A 176 19.85 0.34 -11.13
N SER A 177 20.08 1.57 -10.71
CA SER A 177 21.42 2.05 -10.34
C SER A 177 21.99 1.26 -9.15
N LEU A 178 21.18 1.00 -8.12
CA LEU A 178 21.61 0.14 -7.00
C LEU A 178 21.91 -1.26 -7.44
N ARG A 179 21.11 -1.85 -8.35
CA ARG A 179 21.35 -3.18 -8.90
C ARG A 179 22.69 -3.27 -9.62
N SER A 180 23.11 -2.24 -10.34
CA SER A 180 24.42 -2.20 -11.00
C SER A 180 25.58 -1.98 -10.02
N GLN A 181 25.32 -1.40 -8.86
CA GLN A 181 26.33 -1.08 -7.85
C GLN A 181 26.66 -2.24 -6.92
N VAL A 182 25.69 -3.12 -6.63
CA VAL A 182 25.89 -4.31 -5.77
C VAL A 182 26.21 -5.52 -6.63
N LYS A 183 27.00 -6.46 -6.10
CA LYS A 183 27.28 -7.71 -6.80
C LYS A 183 26.06 -8.64 -6.75
N GLY A 184 25.88 -9.47 -7.78
CA GLY A 184 24.76 -10.39 -7.93
C GLY A 184 23.79 -9.95 -9.03
N GLU A 185 23.11 -10.92 -9.65
CA GLU A 185 22.24 -10.65 -10.80
C GLU A 185 20.81 -10.28 -10.40
N GLY A 186 20.48 -10.47 -9.14
CA GLY A 186 19.10 -10.39 -8.64
C GLY A 186 18.64 -9.01 -8.20
N TRP A 187 17.34 -8.93 -7.92
CA TRP A 187 16.69 -7.72 -7.42
C TRP A 187 16.62 -7.65 -5.88
N LEU A 188 16.78 -8.81 -5.19
CA LEU A 188 16.71 -8.83 -3.71
C LEU A 188 17.84 -8.04 -3.10
N MET A 189 19.05 -8.16 -3.66
CA MET A 189 20.21 -7.42 -3.18
C MET A 189 20.08 -5.91 -3.47
N ALA A 190 19.53 -5.55 -4.64
CA ALA A 190 19.21 -4.15 -4.96
C ALA A 190 18.15 -3.56 -4.00
N ALA A 191 17.10 -4.33 -3.71
CA ALA A 191 16.09 -3.94 -2.74
C ALA A 191 16.67 -3.80 -1.33
N ALA A 192 17.57 -4.71 -0.93
CA ALA A 192 18.31 -4.60 0.34
C ALA A 192 19.17 -3.33 0.38
N ALA A 193 19.84 -2.99 -0.74
CA ALA A 193 20.63 -1.75 -0.87
C ALA A 193 19.76 -0.48 -0.82
N TYR A 194 18.55 -0.54 -1.37
CA TYR A 194 17.58 0.56 -1.28
C TYR A 194 17.17 0.83 0.18
N VAL A 195 16.98 -0.23 0.95
CA VAL A 195 16.57 -0.18 2.37
C VAL A 195 17.73 0.15 3.31
N GLY A 196 18.85 -0.55 3.15
CA GLY A 196 19.98 -0.53 4.07
C GLY A 196 21.14 0.35 3.64
N GLY A 197 21.10 0.89 2.41
CA GLY A 197 22.18 1.67 1.82
C GLY A 197 23.20 0.82 1.06
N ALA A 198 23.60 1.26 -0.13
CA ALA A 198 24.51 0.51 -1.02
C ALA A 198 25.87 0.23 -0.40
N ALA A 199 26.44 1.17 0.35
CA ALA A 199 27.73 1.00 0.99
C ALA A 199 27.72 -0.18 1.98
N ALA A 200 26.72 -0.21 2.88
CA ALA A 200 26.60 -1.29 3.87
C ALA A 200 26.42 -2.67 3.23
N ILE A 201 25.71 -2.73 2.10
CA ILE A 201 25.52 -3.99 1.36
C ILE A 201 26.85 -4.43 0.70
N LYS A 202 27.58 -3.51 0.07
CA LYS A 202 28.91 -3.82 -0.53
C LYS A 202 29.90 -4.29 0.52
N ASP A 203 29.95 -3.62 1.66
CA ASP A 203 30.83 -4.00 2.78
C ASP A 203 30.46 -5.40 3.30
N ALA A 204 29.17 -5.71 3.40
CA ALA A 204 28.73 -7.05 3.78
C ALA A 204 29.11 -8.10 2.72
N GLN A 205 28.94 -7.81 1.42
CA GLN A 205 29.34 -8.70 0.33
C GLN A 205 30.84 -9.01 0.36
N ILE A 206 31.68 -8.02 0.62
CA ILE A 206 33.13 -8.19 0.75
C ILE A 206 33.45 -9.02 2.00
N LYS A 207 32.86 -8.65 3.14
CA LYS A 207 33.12 -9.30 4.43
C LYS A 207 32.76 -10.78 4.43
N TRP A 208 31.68 -11.16 3.77
CA TRP A 208 31.15 -12.53 3.78
C TRP A 208 31.44 -13.29 2.50
N ASP A 209 32.18 -12.70 1.55
CA ASP A 209 32.53 -13.27 0.25
C ASP A 209 31.35 -13.95 -0.45
N SER A 210 30.19 -13.30 -0.45
CA SER A 210 28.97 -13.82 -1.07
C SER A 210 28.18 -12.72 -1.78
N THR A 211 27.42 -13.12 -2.80
CA THR A 211 26.50 -12.25 -3.54
C THR A 211 25.03 -12.63 -3.33
N SER A 212 24.77 -13.69 -2.56
CA SER A 212 23.43 -14.15 -2.24
C SER A 212 22.86 -13.40 -1.06
N PHE A 213 21.66 -12.82 -1.20
CA PHE A 213 20.92 -12.18 -0.10
C PHE A 213 20.72 -13.14 1.10
N TRP A 214 20.56 -14.44 0.83
CA TRP A 214 20.24 -15.43 1.85
C TRP A 214 21.46 -15.89 2.66
N ASP A 215 22.67 -15.64 2.16
CA ASP A 215 23.93 -16.10 2.76
C ASP A 215 24.66 -15.01 3.52
N ILE A 216 24.31 -13.74 3.30
CA ILE A 216 24.95 -12.60 3.93
C ILE A 216 24.12 -12.13 5.13
N PRO A 217 24.69 -12.09 6.34
CA PRO A 217 24.06 -11.40 7.46
C PRO A 217 23.98 -9.90 7.20
N LEU A 218 22.76 -9.38 7.15
CA LEU A 218 22.44 -7.96 7.00
C LEU A 218 21.82 -7.41 8.29
N PRO A 219 21.70 -6.09 8.44
CA PRO A 219 20.93 -5.54 9.53
C PRO A 219 19.54 -6.15 9.58
N LEU A 220 19.10 -6.59 10.77
CA LEU A 220 17.85 -7.34 10.96
C LEU A 220 16.64 -6.66 10.31
N ALA A 221 16.55 -5.33 10.40
CA ALA A 221 15.46 -4.57 9.79
C ALA A 221 15.43 -4.71 8.26
N THR A 222 16.60 -4.78 7.60
CA THR A 222 16.72 -5.00 6.16
C THR A 222 16.30 -6.42 5.79
N GLU A 223 16.80 -7.42 6.51
CA GLU A 223 16.43 -8.83 6.28
C GLU A 223 14.93 -9.06 6.44
N GLN A 224 14.36 -8.52 7.53
CA GLN A 224 12.93 -8.65 7.81
C GLN A 224 12.07 -7.97 6.75
N LEU A 225 12.48 -6.78 6.25
CA LEU A 225 11.69 -6.06 5.25
C LEU A 225 11.66 -6.80 3.91
N ILE A 226 12.80 -7.33 3.46
CA ILE A 226 12.85 -8.13 2.23
C ILE A 226 12.04 -9.42 2.38
N ALA A 227 12.20 -10.15 3.49
CA ALA A 227 11.40 -11.34 3.76
C ALA A 227 9.90 -11.02 3.88
N ARG A 228 9.52 -9.85 4.43
CA ARG A 228 8.14 -9.35 4.53
C ARG A 228 7.55 -9.02 3.16
N TRP A 229 8.34 -8.45 2.27
CA TRP A 229 7.91 -8.21 0.90
C TRP A 229 7.55 -9.52 0.18
N ILE A 230 8.41 -10.55 0.29
CA ILE A 230 8.13 -11.88 -0.26
C ILE A 230 6.88 -12.49 0.40
N ALA A 231 6.79 -12.43 1.73
CA ALA A 231 5.65 -12.92 2.49
C ALA A 231 4.33 -12.24 2.07
N LEU A 232 4.33 -10.93 1.92
CA LEU A 232 3.17 -10.16 1.45
C LEU A 232 2.74 -10.57 0.04
N THR A 233 3.70 -10.83 -0.86
CA THR A 233 3.42 -11.29 -2.22
C THR A 233 2.80 -12.68 -2.21
N ILE A 234 3.32 -13.62 -1.39
CA ILE A 234 2.73 -14.95 -1.20
C ILE A 234 1.30 -14.85 -0.64
N ILE A 235 1.11 -14.05 0.40
CA ILE A 235 -0.22 -13.83 1.00
C ILE A 235 -1.19 -13.25 -0.04
N ASN A 236 -0.76 -12.26 -0.81
CA ASN A 236 -1.59 -11.64 -1.84
C ASN A 236 -2.00 -12.61 -2.94
N ALA A 237 -1.10 -13.51 -3.36
CA ALA A 237 -1.39 -14.54 -4.36
C ALA A 237 -2.31 -15.66 -3.82
N HIS A 238 -2.27 -15.93 -2.51
CA HIS A 238 -2.95 -17.06 -1.86
C HIS A 238 -3.95 -16.60 -0.78
N ARG A 239 -4.68 -15.51 -1.01
CA ARG A 239 -5.58 -14.89 -0.02
C ARG A 239 -6.59 -15.88 0.58
N GLN A 240 -7.15 -16.74 -0.24
CA GLN A 240 -8.12 -17.76 0.22
C GLN A 240 -7.47 -18.77 1.18
N PHE A 241 -6.22 -19.17 0.93
CA PHE A 241 -5.47 -20.05 1.80
C PHE A 241 -5.27 -19.45 3.21
N TYR A 242 -5.13 -18.13 3.29
CA TYR A 242 -4.91 -17.38 4.54
C TYR A 242 -6.21 -16.78 5.13
N ASP A 243 -7.36 -17.16 4.60
CA ASP A 243 -8.67 -16.61 5.00
C ASP A 243 -8.70 -15.08 5.00
N ILE A 244 -8.19 -14.50 3.90
CA ILE A 244 -8.18 -13.05 3.68
C ILE A 244 -9.22 -12.69 2.62
N ASN A 245 -10.26 -11.99 3.07
CA ASN A 245 -11.28 -11.41 2.21
C ASN A 245 -11.14 -9.89 2.23
N ILE A 246 -10.76 -9.31 1.09
CA ILE A 246 -10.65 -7.87 0.90
C ILE A 246 -11.81 -7.40 0.04
N PRO A 247 -12.64 -6.47 0.52
CA PRO A 247 -13.64 -5.84 -0.32
C PRO A 247 -12.99 -5.21 -1.56
N ARG A 248 -13.60 -5.45 -2.72
CA ARG A 248 -13.09 -4.91 -3.98
C ARG A 248 -12.97 -3.38 -3.87
N GLN A 249 -11.78 -2.87 -4.13
CA GLN A 249 -11.52 -1.44 -4.16
C GLN A 249 -11.68 -0.88 -5.58
N ALA A 250 -12.24 0.32 -5.68
CA ALA A 250 -12.28 1.01 -6.97
C ALA A 250 -10.84 1.31 -7.44
N PRO A 251 -10.50 1.00 -8.70
CA PRO A 251 -9.20 1.33 -9.24
C PRO A 251 -9.00 2.84 -9.29
N LEU A 252 -7.78 3.30 -8.98
CA LEU A 252 -7.40 4.69 -9.13
C LEU A 252 -7.26 5.00 -10.63
N VAL A 253 -8.25 5.65 -11.20
CA VAL A 253 -8.24 6.08 -12.61
C VAL A 253 -8.41 7.58 -12.71
N PHE A 254 -7.54 8.21 -13.49
CA PHE A 254 -7.57 9.66 -13.74
C PHE A 254 -7.13 9.97 -15.18
N GLU A 255 -7.46 11.15 -15.64
CA GLU A 255 -6.92 11.75 -16.85
C GLU A 255 -5.87 12.80 -16.48
N GLN A 256 -4.93 13.04 -17.38
CA GLN A 256 -3.91 14.07 -17.22
C GLN A 256 -4.08 15.15 -18.27
N LEU A 257 -4.20 16.38 -17.82
CA LEU A 257 -4.08 17.57 -18.66
C LEU A 257 -2.63 18.04 -18.58
N VAL A 258 -1.88 17.76 -19.63
CA VAL A 258 -0.43 18.04 -19.69
C VAL A 258 -0.18 19.38 -20.37
N GLY A 259 0.86 20.08 -19.94
CA GLY A 259 1.31 21.29 -20.60
C GLY A 259 0.48 22.54 -20.27
N ILE A 260 -0.31 22.53 -19.22
CA ILE A 260 -1.19 23.66 -18.85
C ILE A 260 -0.36 24.85 -18.37
N ARG A 261 -0.52 25.99 -19.03
CA ARG A 261 0.03 27.30 -18.63
C ARG A 261 -1.10 28.22 -18.22
N LEU A 262 -0.97 28.81 -17.06
CA LEU A 262 -2.03 29.61 -16.46
C LEU A 262 -1.72 31.12 -16.54
N THR A 263 -2.76 31.94 -16.73
CA THR A 263 -2.68 33.40 -16.69
C THR A 263 -2.62 33.94 -15.26
N ARG A 264 -3.20 33.20 -14.31
CA ARG A 264 -3.25 33.47 -12.86
C ARG A 264 -3.30 32.18 -12.07
N ASP A 265 -3.01 32.23 -10.79
CA ASP A 265 -3.03 31.06 -9.92
C ASP A 265 -4.40 30.38 -9.90
N LEU A 266 -4.39 29.04 -9.92
CA LEU A 266 -5.57 28.18 -9.94
C LEU A 266 -5.58 27.30 -8.70
N SER A 267 -6.54 27.48 -7.81
CA SER A 267 -6.65 26.67 -6.61
C SER A 267 -7.35 25.31 -6.86
N ILE A 268 -7.04 24.33 -6.02
CA ILE A 268 -7.78 23.05 -5.97
C ILE A 268 -9.27 23.28 -5.76
N GLY A 269 -9.65 24.30 -4.93
CA GLY A 269 -11.06 24.67 -4.70
C GLY A 269 -11.76 25.13 -5.97
N GLN A 270 -11.10 25.93 -6.81
CA GLN A 270 -11.66 26.38 -8.09
C GLN A 270 -11.82 25.21 -9.07
N ILE A 271 -10.82 24.31 -9.16
CA ILE A 271 -10.96 23.09 -9.98
C ILE A 271 -12.15 22.26 -9.49
N ALA A 272 -12.30 22.08 -8.19
CA ALA A 272 -13.40 21.35 -7.59
C ALA A 272 -14.75 21.98 -7.96
N GLN A 273 -14.85 23.29 -7.89
CA GLN A 273 -16.05 24.04 -8.29
C GLN A 273 -16.37 23.87 -9.79
N PHE A 274 -15.36 23.96 -10.67
CA PHE A 274 -15.54 23.76 -12.10
C PHE A 274 -16.00 22.35 -12.46
N LEU A 275 -15.55 21.35 -11.70
CA LEU A 275 -15.90 19.95 -11.91
C LEU A 275 -17.16 19.49 -11.16
N GLY A 276 -17.70 20.31 -10.25
CA GLY A 276 -18.81 19.94 -9.37
C GLY A 276 -18.45 18.83 -8.39
N LEU A 277 -17.23 18.86 -7.84
CA LEU A 277 -16.66 17.82 -6.97
C LEU A 277 -16.22 18.41 -5.63
N PRO A 278 -16.17 17.60 -4.56
CA PRO A 278 -15.49 17.99 -3.33
C PRO A 278 -14.00 18.27 -3.55
N ALA A 279 -13.47 19.35 -2.96
CA ALA A 279 -12.05 19.70 -3.10
C ALA A 279 -11.10 18.57 -2.66
N ARG A 280 -11.49 17.80 -1.63
CA ARG A 280 -10.72 16.63 -1.17
C ARG A 280 -10.53 15.55 -2.25
N GLU A 281 -11.49 15.37 -3.14
CA GLU A 281 -11.40 14.39 -4.23
C GLU A 281 -10.41 14.86 -5.30
N VAL A 282 -10.45 16.14 -5.64
CA VAL A 282 -9.49 16.74 -6.57
C VAL A 282 -8.07 16.71 -6.00
N LEU A 283 -7.91 17.01 -4.69
CA LEU A 283 -6.62 16.93 -4.02
C LEU A 283 -6.09 15.50 -3.95
N ALA A 284 -6.96 14.52 -3.69
CA ALA A 284 -6.58 13.10 -3.59
C ALA A 284 -6.01 12.53 -4.90
N ILE A 285 -6.45 13.02 -6.05
CA ILE A 285 -5.89 12.65 -7.38
C ILE A 285 -4.72 13.55 -7.80
N ASN A 286 -4.46 14.66 -7.09
CA ASN A 286 -3.30 15.54 -7.29
C ASN A 286 -2.42 15.58 -6.02
N PRO A 287 -1.95 14.42 -5.51
CA PRO A 287 -1.34 14.33 -4.18
C PRO A 287 -0.01 15.09 -4.07
N LYS A 288 0.61 15.47 -5.19
CA LYS A 288 1.79 16.34 -5.21
C LYS A 288 1.51 17.77 -4.75
N ILE A 289 0.27 18.24 -4.85
CA ILE A 289 -0.11 19.58 -4.40
C ILE A 289 -0.21 19.59 -2.88
N LYS A 290 0.52 20.49 -2.23
CA LYS A 290 0.54 20.57 -0.77
C LYS A 290 -0.77 21.13 -0.23
N ALA A 291 -1.36 20.45 0.76
CA ALA A 291 -2.65 20.84 1.33
C ALA A 291 -2.64 22.20 2.04
N ASN A 292 -1.47 22.63 2.54
CA ASN A 292 -1.29 23.95 3.15
C ASN A 292 -1.14 25.08 2.13
N ASN A 293 -0.89 24.77 0.86
CA ASN A 293 -0.83 25.71 -0.25
C ASN A 293 -1.43 25.09 -1.52
N PRO A 294 -2.78 24.86 -1.56
CA PRO A 294 -3.43 24.02 -2.56
C PRO A 294 -3.68 24.77 -3.87
N ILE A 295 -2.61 25.22 -4.53
CA ILE A 295 -2.65 26.00 -5.78
C ILE A 295 -1.76 25.41 -6.87
N PHE A 296 -2.09 25.73 -8.10
CA PHE A 296 -1.22 25.66 -9.28
C PHE A 296 -0.83 27.09 -9.63
N PRO A 297 0.39 27.56 -9.30
CA PRO A 297 0.79 28.95 -9.51
C PRO A 297 1.01 29.22 -11.01
N ALA A 298 0.57 30.37 -11.50
CA ALA A 298 0.86 30.79 -12.87
C ALA A 298 2.36 31.02 -13.09
N LYS A 299 3.01 31.57 -12.07
CA LYS A 299 4.44 31.91 -12.08
C LYS A 299 5.10 31.58 -10.74
N VAL A 300 6.39 31.26 -10.80
CA VAL A 300 7.29 31.21 -9.64
C VAL A 300 8.43 32.17 -9.92
N GLY A 301 8.45 33.30 -9.20
CA GLY A 301 9.25 34.43 -9.57
C GLY A 301 8.85 34.98 -10.95
N THR A 302 9.80 35.02 -11.90
CA THR A 302 9.56 35.45 -13.29
C THR A 302 9.22 34.27 -14.22
N ARG A 303 9.44 33.03 -13.79
CA ARG A 303 9.26 31.82 -14.60
C ARG A 303 7.79 31.42 -14.68
N ILE A 304 7.24 31.29 -15.89
CA ILE A 304 5.93 30.70 -16.14
C ILE A 304 6.02 29.20 -15.84
N VAL A 305 5.08 28.70 -15.04
CA VAL A 305 5.02 27.27 -14.70
C VAL A 305 4.14 26.52 -15.68
N THR A 306 4.63 25.36 -16.12
CA THR A 306 3.84 24.41 -16.92
C THR A 306 3.37 23.28 -16.01
N HIS A 307 2.06 23.03 -16.01
CA HIS A 307 1.45 22.07 -15.10
C HIS A 307 0.97 20.80 -15.81
N THR A 308 0.96 19.70 -15.07
CA THR A 308 0.13 18.53 -15.32
C THR A 308 -0.92 18.49 -14.23
N ILE A 309 -2.19 18.61 -14.61
CA ILE A 309 -3.34 18.59 -13.70
C ILE A 309 -4.07 17.25 -13.89
N GLN A 310 -4.29 16.53 -12.80
CA GLN A 310 -5.03 15.28 -12.84
C GLN A 310 -6.52 15.54 -12.57
N THR A 311 -7.39 14.91 -13.37
CA THR A 311 -8.85 14.96 -13.23
C THR A 311 -9.43 13.55 -13.18
N PRO A 312 -10.61 13.35 -12.58
CA PRO A 312 -11.30 12.08 -12.73
C PRO A 312 -11.50 11.76 -14.21
N LYS A 313 -11.48 10.46 -14.56
CA LYS A 313 -11.68 10.01 -15.93
C LYS A 313 -12.97 10.58 -16.54
N GLY A 314 -12.90 11.12 -17.74
CA GLY A 314 -14.02 11.77 -18.46
C GLY A 314 -14.30 13.21 -18.04
N LYS A 315 -13.50 13.81 -17.15
CA LYS A 315 -13.68 15.21 -16.70
C LYS A 315 -12.64 16.19 -17.28
N GLY A 316 -11.64 15.69 -18.00
CA GLY A 316 -10.55 16.54 -18.55
C GLY A 316 -11.08 17.59 -19.52
N ALA A 317 -11.91 17.20 -20.50
CA ALA A 317 -12.50 18.13 -21.47
C ALA A 317 -13.36 19.20 -20.80
N LEU A 318 -14.16 18.82 -19.79
CA LEU A 318 -14.96 19.77 -19.01
C LEU A 318 -14.08 20.78 -18.29
N LEU A 319 -13.01 20.33 -17.65
CA LEU A 319 -12.09 21.26 -16.95
C LEU A 319 -11.44 22.23 -17.94
N MET A 320 -10.95 21.74 -19.08
CA MET A 320 -10.34 22.58 -20.11
C MET A 320 -11.31 23.67 -20.62
N GLU A 321 -12.56 23.31 -20.85
CA GLU A 321 -13.60 24.24 -21.29
C GLU A 321 -13.86 25.32 -20.21
N LYS A 322 -14.00 24.92 -18.93
CA LYS A 322 -14.21 25.84 -17.82
C LYS A 322 -13.01 26.77 -17.60
N LEU A 323 -11.78 26.25 -17.72
CA LEU A 323 -10.56 27.06 -17.62
C LEU A 323 -10.49 28.09 -18.74
N ARG A 324 -10.89 27.73 -19.98
CA ARG A 324 -10.93 28.65 -21.13
C ARG A 324 -11.99 29.74 -20.90
N GLN A 325 -13.21 29.37 -20.57
CA GLN A 325 -14.30 30.31 -20.33
C GLN A 325 -13.97 31.30 -19.20
N ALA A 326 -13.29 30.85 -18.17
CA ALA A 326 -12.89 31.69 -17.04
C ALA A 326 -11.56 32.46 -17.26
N GLY A 327 -10.95 32.37 -18.47
CA GLY A 327 -9.72 33.11 -18.80
C GLY A 327 -8.47 32.65 -18.06
N TYR A 328 -8.41 31.36 -17.63
CA TYR A 328 -7.24 30.82 -16.95
C TYR A 328 -6.14 30.35 -17.90
N LEU A 329 -6.44 30.06 -19.17
CA LEU A 329 -5.46 29.51 -20.10
C LEU A 329 -4.73 30.64 -20.86
N MET A 330 -3.42 30.50 -21.04
CA MET A 330 -2.66 31.38 -21.94
C MET A 330 -3.04 31.11 -23.41
N GLU A 331 -3.08 32.14 -24.25
CA GLU A 331 -3.61 32.12 -25.64
C GLU A 331 -3.00 31.04 -26.54
N ASN A 332 -1.74 30.64 -26.34
CA ASN A 332 -1.06 29.63 -27.15
C ASN A 332 -1.53 28.18 -26.89
N GLN A 333 -2.56 27.96 -26.07
CA GLN A 333 -3.11 26.64 -25.78
C GLN A 333 -4.55 26.44 -26.26
N ALA A 334 -5.09 27.41 -27.00
CA ALA A 334 -6.46 27.34 -27.50
C ALA A 334 -6.66 26.42 -28.74
N GLY A 335 -5.58 25.79 -29.24
CA GLY A 335 -5.63 25.07 -30.49
C GLY A 335 -4.75 23.81 -30.60
N LYS A 336 -4.86 22.87 -29.63
CA LYS A 336 -4.39 21.49 -29.84
C LYS A 336 -5.32 20.52 -29.16
#